data_d8abf89d173c8bdacc3fbaa560eaafec
#
_entry.id   d8abf89d173c8bdacc3fbaa560eaafec
#
_cell.length_a   1.000
_cell.length_b   1.000
_cell.length_c   1.000
_cell.angle_alpha   90.00
_cell.angle_beta   90.00
_cell.angle_gamma   90.00
#
_symmetry.space_group_name_H-M   'P 1'
#
loop_
_entity.id
_entity.type
_entity.pdbx_description
1 polymer ?
#
loop_
_entity_poly.entity_id
_entity_poly.type
_entity_poly.pdbx_seq_one_letter_code
_entity_poly.pdbx_strand_id
1 'polypeptide(L)'
;MAEKLERLHEKHPDMGYRRLNDKLRHDEDIQVNDKRILRICRKKQIRSNLKSRYNGCTRASNNPAFIAENILNREFKAEHLNEKWVTDVTEFKYGNTLDSVHKVYLSAILDLCDRRPVAYVIGDSNNNALVFETFDKAVKANPGAHPIFHSDRGYQYTSRRFHQKLEEAGMVQSMSRVAHCTDNGVMEGFWGILKREMYYGKKFESREELEKAITEYIDYYTNDRPQRGLGVLTPMELSLIHI
;
A
#
# COMPACT_ATOMS: atom_id res chain seq x y z
N MET A 1 -26.08 -3.41 -19.22
CA MET A 1 -25.55 -3.22 -17.85
C MET A 1 -25.23 -4.55 -17.18
N ALA A 2 -26.17 -5.48 -17.08
CA ALA A 2 -25.90 -6.79 -16.42
C ALA A 2 -24.76 -7.55 -17.11
N GLU A 3 -24.81 -7.68 -18.43
CA GLU A 3 -23.76 -8.33 -19.23
C GLU A 3 -22.37 -7.65 -19.08
N LYS A 4 -22.32 -6.32 -18.99
CA LYS A 4 -21.08 -5.60 -18.73
C LYS A 4 -20.48 -5.96 -17.36
N LEU A 5 -21.33 -6.04 -16.34
CA LEU A 5 -20.89 -6.45 -14.98
C LEU A 5 -20.44 -7.90 -14.94
N GLU A 6 -21.09 -8.80 -15.67
CA GLU A 6 -20.68 -10.21 -15.78
C GLU A 6 -19.29 -10.30 -16.43
N ARG A 7 -19.10 -9.68 -17.61
CA ARG A 7 -17.79 -9.65 -18.32
C ARG A 7 -16.67 -9.02 -17.47
N LEU A 8 -16.99 -7.94 -16.76
CA LEU A 8 -16.03 -7.28 -15.89
C LEU A 8 -15.67 -8.15 -14.70
N HIS A 9 -16.63 -8.86 -14.11
CA HIS A 9 -16.39 -9.79 -13.02
C HIS A 9 -15.62 -11.04 -13.45
N GLU A 10 -15.84 -11.54 -14.66
CA GLU A 10 -15.03 -12.64 -15.24
C GLU A 10 -13.55 -12.28 -15.31
N LYS A 11 -13.24 -11.04 -15.71
CA LYS A 11 -11.86 -10.52 -15.73
C LYS A 11 -11.29 -10.23 -14.35
N HIS A 12 -12.14 -9.79 -13.42
CA HIS A 12 -11.77 -9.33 -12.09
C HIS A 12 -12.66 -9.97 -11.01
N PRO A 13 -12.52 -11.27 -10.75
CA PRO A 13 -13.40 -11.99 -9.81
C PRO A 13 -13.21 -11.58 -8.35
N ASP A 14 -12.15 -10.85 -8.05
CA ASP A 14 -11.85 -10.23 -6.76
C ASP A 14 -12.66 -8.95 -6.48
N MET A 15 -13.23 -8.33 -7.52
CA MET A 15 -13.95 -7.06 -7.36
C MET A 15 -15.36 -7.27 -6.82
N GLY A 16 -15.66 -6.58 -5.69
CA GLY A 16 -17.03 -6.43 -5.20
C GLY A 16 -17.77 -5.31 -5.96
N TYR A 17 -19.09 -5.23 -5.77
CA TYR A 17 -19.99 -4.32 -6.52
C TYR A 17 -19.51 -2.85 -6.56
N ARG A 18 -18.88 -2.35 -5.50
CA ARG A 18 -18.34 -0.96 -5.47
C ARG A 18 -17.18 -0.79 -6.43
N ARG A 19 -16.20 -1.70 -6.39
CA ARG A 19 -15.05 -1.67 -7.31
C ARG A 19 -15.47 -1.89 -8.76
N LEU A 20 -16.45 -2.77 -9.01
CA LEU A 20 -17.04 -2.94 -10.33
C LEU A 20 -17.70 -1.64 -10.82
N ASN A 21 -18.41 -0.91 -9.94
CA ASN A 21 -19.00 0.38 -10.29
C ASN A 21 -17.93 1.47 -10.53
N ASP A 22 -16.89 1.51 -9.71
CA ASP A 22 -15.78 2.44 -9.88
C ASP A 22 -15.04 2.17 -11.20
N LYS A 23 -14.83 0.91 -11.57
CA LYS A 23 -14.21 0.52 -12.84
C LYS A 23 -15.06 0.89 -14.05
N LEU A 24 -16.40 0.71 -14.00
CA LEU A 24 -17.31 1.16 -15.04
C LEU A 24 -17.31 2.68 -15.22
N ARG A 25 -17.20 3.42 -14.11
CA ARG A 25 -17.10 4.89 -14.15
C ARG A 25 -15.78 5.33 -14.76
N HIS A 26 -14.69 4.71 -14.34
CA HIS A 26 -13.35 5.05 -14.79
C HIS A 26 -13.12 4.72 -16.27
N ASP A 27 -13.45 3.48 -16.69
CA ASP A 27 -13.09 3.00 -18.02
C ASP A 27 -14.13 3.38 -19.11
N GLU A 28 -15.38 3.57 -18.73
CA GLU A 28 -16.50 3.73 -19.69
C GLU A 28 -17.34 4.99 -19.43
N ASP A 29 -16.96 5.84 -18.47
CA ASP A 29 -17.72 7.01 -18.00
C ASP A 29 -19.18 6.71 -17.63
N ILE A 30 -19.47 5.48 -17.19
CA ILE A 30 -20.81 5.05 -16.81
C ILE A 30 -21.10 5.41 -15.37
N GLN A 31 -21.90 6.42 -15.14
CA GLN A 31 -22.32 6.86 -13.82
C GLN A 31 -23.59 6.17 -13.36
N VAL A 32 -23.46 5.21 -12.45
CA VAL A 32 -24.59 4.45 -11.88
C VAL A 32 -24.52 4.44 -10.36
N ASN A 33 -25.71 4.54 -9.74
CA ASN A 33 -25.78 4.45 -8.29
C ASN A 33 -25.39 3.04 -7.80
N ASP A 34 -24.59 2.98 -6.73
CA ASP A 34 -24.12 1.74 -6.09
C ASP A 34 -25.27 0.78 -5.75
N LYS A 35 -26.44 1.29 -5.32
CA LYS A 35 -27.62 0.46 -5.00
C LYS A 35 -28.13 -0.30 -6.23
N ARG A 36 -28.08 0.33 -7.42
CA ARG A 36 -28.50 -0.32 -8.68
C ARG A 36 -27.50 -1.42 -9.08
N ILE A 37 -26.20 -1.15 -8.98
CA ILE A 37 -25.14 -2.15 -9.25
C ILE A 37 -25.27 -3.32 -8.27
N LEU A 38 -25.42 -3.06 -6.97
CA LEU A 38 -25.60 -4.10 -5.95
C LEU A 38 -26.82 -5.00 -6.26
N ARG A 39 -27.96 -4.40 -6.67
CA ARG A 39 -29.16 -5.15 -7.05
C ARG A 39 -28.90 -6.07 -8.25
N ILE A 40 -28.17 -5.59 -9.27
CA ILE A 40 -27.83 -6.39 -10.45
C ILE A 40 -26.87 -7.53 -10.04
N CYS A 41 -25.83 -7.22 -9.26
CA CYS A 41 -24.87 -8.21 -8.77
C CYS A 41 -25.57 -9.32 -7.95
N ARG A 42 -26.53 -8.97 -7.08
CA ARG A 42 -27.33 -9.95 -6.34
C ARG A 42 -28.17 -10.84 -7.26
N LYS A 43 -28.85 -10.25 -8.27
CA LYS A 43 -29.68 -10.98 -9.23
C LYS A 43 -28.84 -11.94 -10.10
N LYS A 44 -27.59 -11.54 -10.44
CA LYS A 44 -26.67 -12.32 -11.26
C LYS A 44 -25.68 -13.17 -10.45
N GLN A 45 -25.84 -13.22 -9.12
CA GLN A 45 -24.98 -13.95 -8.20
C GLN A 45 -23.48 -13.55 -8.27
N ILE A 46 -23.21 -12.34 -8.74
CA ILE A 46 -21.86 -11.76 -8.80
C ILE A 46 -21.41 -11.43 -7.37
N ARG A 47 -20.36 -12.10 -6.89
CA ARG A 47 -19.77 -11.89 -5.57
C ARG A 47 -18.25 -11.95 -5.67
N SER A 48 -17.58 -11.01 -4.97
CA SER A 48 -16.13 -11.07 -4.82
C SER A 48 -15.69 -12.38 -4.16
N ASN A 49 -14.63 -13.00 -4.67
CA ASN A 49 -14.01 -14.19 -4.10
C ASN A 49 -13.03 -13.88 -2.96
N LEU A 50 -12.80 -12.59 -2.67
CA LEU A 50 -11.90 -12.19 -1.58
C LEU A 50 -12.44 -12.58 -0.21
N LYS A 51 -11.57 -13.23 0.58
CA LYS A 51 -11.83 -13.55 1.99
C LYS A 51 -11.17 -12.49 2.89
N SER A 52 -11.92 -11.91 3.82
CA SER A 52 -11.37 -11.04 4.84
C SER A 52 -10.68 -11.87 5.93
N ARG A 53 -9.40 -11.56 6.25
CA ARG A 53 -8.71 -12.05 7.45
C ARG A 53 -8.26 -10.84 8.26
N TYR A 54 -8.53 -10.87 9.55
CA TYR A 54 -8.02 -9.87 10.50
C TYR A 54 -6.69 -10.38 11.06
N ASN A 55 -5.63 -9.61 10.94
CA ASN A 55 -4.33 -9.88 11.58
C ASN A 55 -4.05 -8.77 12.60
N GLY A 56 -3.61 -9.15 13.80
CA GLY A 56 -3.33 -8.21 14.89
C GLY A 56 -2.11 -7.31 14.65
N CYS A 57 -1.93 -6.31 15.50
CA CYS A 57 -0.91 -5.26 15.41
C CYS A 57 0.52 -5.78 15.61
N THR A 58 1.48 -5.10 14.98
CA THR A 58 2.94 -5.27 15.16
C THR A 58 3.39 -4.85 16.57
N ARG A 59 4.45 -5.47 17.08
CA ARG A 59 5.05 -5.10 18.37
C ARG A 59 6.11 -4.01 18.17
N ALA A 60 6.07 -2.97 19.00
CA ALA A 60 7.08 -1.92 19.02
C ALA A 60 8.45 -2.45 19.48
N SER A 61 9.53 -1.77 19.08
CA SER A 61 10.90 -2.05 19.55
C SER A 61 11.03 -1.85 21.06
N ASN A 62 11.69 -2.79 21.74
CA ASN A 62 11.86 -2.75 23.19
C ASN A 62 12.91 -1.72 23.66
N ASN A 63 13.78 -1.20 22.78
CA ASN A 63 14.84 -0.24 23.16
C ASN A 63 15.16 0.70 21.99
N PRO A 64 14.32 1.71 21.72
CA PRO A 64 14.54 2.64 20.61
C PRO A 64 15.72 3.58 20.92
N ALA A 65 16.64 3.74 19.96
CA ALA A 65 17.78 4.66 20.07
C ALA A 65 17.37 6.12 19.83
N PHE A 66 16.32 6.36 19.04
CA PHE A 66 15.74 7.66 18.75
C PHE A 66 14.22 7.54 18.60
N ILE A 67 13.49 8.51 19.13
CA ILE A 67 12.01 8.61 18.99
C ILE A 67 11.68 10.03 18.57
N ALA A 68 11.00 10.16 17.41
CA ALA A 68 10.43 11.42 16.97
C ALA A 68 8.99 11.59 17.50
N GLU A 69 8.53 12.83 17.57
CA GLU A 69 7.14 13.16 17.88
C GLU A 69 6.20 12.74 16.73
N ASN A 70 4.92 12.54 17.05
CA ASN A 70 3.91 12.29 16.03
C ASN A 70 3.42 13.61 15.42
N ILE A 71 4.19 14.14 14.48
CA ILE A 71 3.88 15.40 13.78
C ILE A 71 2.72 15.19 12.79
N LEU A 72 2.66 14.02 12.14
CA LEU A 72 1.60 13.70 11.18
C LEU A 72 0.20 13.71 11.81
N ASN A 73 0.10 13.28 13.08
CA ASN A 73 -1.12 13.31 13.91
C ASN A 73 -2.40 12.86 13.19
N ARG A 74 -2.31 11.83 12.35
CA ARG A 74 -3.41 11.30 11.50
C ARG A 74 -3.92 12.25 10.43
N GLU A 75 -3.21 13.32 10.14
CA GLU A 75 -3.50 14.20 9.00
C GLU A 75 -3.04 13.55 7.69
N PHE A 76 -3.78 12.53 7.25
CA PHE A 76 -3.46 11.73 6.06
C PHE A 76 -3.85 12.40 4.73
N LYS A 77 -4.19 13.66 4.73
CA LYS A 77 -4.36 14.46 3.51
C LYS A 77 -3.10 15.26 3.25
N ALA A 78 -2.69 15.31 2.00
CA ALA A 78 -1.66 16.19 1.49
C ALA A 78 -2.22 16.89 0.24
N GLU A 79 -1.88 18.16 0.07
CA GLU A 79 -2.37 18.98 -1.06
C GLU A 79 -1.38 18.92 -2.23
N HIS A 80 -0.11 18.67 -1.92
CA HIS A 80 0.96 18.62 -2.91
C HIS A 80 1.72 17.30 -2.87
N LEU A 81 2.25 16.90 -4.02
CA LEU A 81 3.17 15.77 -4.10
C LEU A 81 4.39 16.04 -3.24
N ASN A 82 4.92 15.00 -2.62
CA ASN A 82 6.10 15.06 -1.76
C ASN A 82 5.95 15.96 -0.51
N GLU A 83 4.71 16.23 -0.07
CA GLU A 83 4.43 16.93 1.19
C GLU A 83 4.55 16.00 2.40
N LYS A 84 3.99 14.80 2.29
CA LYS A 84 3.95 13.81 3.38
C LYS A 84 4.16 12.41 2.81
N TRP A 85 5.17 11.72 3.30
CA TRP A 85 5.43 10.32 2.99
C TRP A 85 5.20 9.44 4.21
N VAL A 86 4.60 8.26 3.97
CA VAL A 86 4.41 7.24 5.00
C VAL A 86 5.10 5.95 4.58
N THR A 87 5.66 5.22 5.55
CA THR A 87 6.43 4.00 5.29
C THR A 87 6.12 2.91 6.30
N ASP A 88 6.30 1.68 5.86
CA ASP A 88 6.23 0.48 6.70
C ASP A 88 6.84 -0.72 5.97
N VAL A 89 7.04 -1.82 6.70
CA VAL A 89 7.51 -3.10 6.17
C VAL A 89 6.47 -4.18 6.42
N THR A 90 6.17 -4.97 5.39
CA THR A 90 5.27 -6.12 5.54
C THR A 90 5.95 -7.43 5.16
N GLU A 91 5.52 -8.54 5.80
CA GLU A 91 6.02 -9.90 5.57
C GLU A 91 5.07 -10.67 4.64
N PHE A 92 5.66 -11.46 3.74
CA PHE A 92 5.02 -12.48 2.94
C PHE A 92 5.70 -13.83 3.16
N LYS A 93 5.00 -14.90 2.86
CA LYS A 93 5.51 -16.28 2.95
C LYS A 93 5.31 -16.98 1.63
N TYR A 94 6.26 -17.83 1.25
CA TYR A 94 6.21 -18.73 0.10
C TYR A 94 6.76 -20.10 0.44
N GLY A 95 6.52 -21.09 -0.42
CA GLY A 95 6.94 -22.48 -0.24
C GLY A 95 5.75 -23.46 -0.16
N ASN A 96 6.01 -24.71 -0.45
CA ASN A 96 4.97 -25.73 -0.67
C ASN A 96 4.64 -26.60 0.54
N THR A 97 5.55 -26.74 1.52
CA THR A 97 5.39 -27.62 2.67
C THR A 97 5.59 -26.85 3.98
N LEU A 98 5.09 -27.39 5.08
CA LEU A 98 5.27 -26.80 6.41
C LEU A 98 6.74 -26.61 6.79
N ASP A 99 7.62 -27.48 6.26
CA ASP A 99 9.05 -27.45 6.54
C ASP A 99 9.85 -26.53 5.60
N SER A 100 9.22 -26.03 4.52
CA SER A 100 9.86 -25.16 3.51
C SER A 100 9.21 -23.79 3.39
N VAL A 101 8.66 -23.26 4.49
CA VAL A 101 8.10 -21.91 4.49
C VAL A 101 9.21 -20.88 4.64
N HIS A 102 9.42 -20.13 3.57
CA HIS A 102 10.35 -19.00 3.53
C HIS A 102 9.63 -17.68 3.67
N LYS A 103 10.37 -16.62 4.00
CA LYS A 103 9.85 -15.28 4.18
C LYS A 103 10.48 -14.31 3.19
N VAL A 104 9.67 -13.37 2.75
CA VAL A 104 10.08 -12.19 2.01
C VAL A 104 9.48 -10.95 2.67
N TYR A 105 10.21 -9.88 2.71
CA TYR A 105 9.81 -8.61 3.28
C TYR A 105 9.71 -7.54 2.18
N LEU A 106 8.64 -6.80 2.19
CA LEU A 106 8.42 -5.66 1.30
C LEU A 106 8.43 -4.39 2.14
N SER A 107 9.39 -3.52 1.90
CA SER A 107 9.41 -2.15 2.41
C SER A 107 8.88 -1.22 1.33
N ALA A 108 8.00 -0.28 1.67
CA ALA A 108 7.50 0.70 0.73
C ALA A 108 7.31 2.07 1.40
N ILE A 109 7.41 3.11 0.58
CA ILE A 109 7.10 4.49 0.92
C ILE A 109 5.96 4.94 0.02
N LEU A 110 4.88 5.48 0.60
CA LEU A 110 3.75 6.05 -0.13
C LEU A 110 3.72 7.56 0.03
N ASP A 111 3.40 8.27 -1.04
CA ASP A 111 3.00 9.68 -0.99
C ASP A 111 1.53 9.78 -0.52
N LEU A 112 1.23 10.69 0.40
CA LEU A 112 -0.13 10.87 0.91
C LEU A 112 -1.03 11.68 -0.02
N CYS A 113 -0.48 12.41 -0.98
CA CYS A 113 -1.26 13.20 -1.95
C CYS A 113 -1.95 12.27 -2.96
N ASP A 114 -1.18 11.47 -3.67
CA ASP A 114 -1.68 10.61 -4.75
C ASP A 114 -1.81 9.12 -4.37
N ARG A 115 -1.33 8.71 -3.19
CA ARG A 115 -1.29 7.33 -2.71
C ARG A 115 -0.37 6.40 -3.52
N ARG A 116 0.47 6.96 -4.35
CA ARG A 116 1.44 6.21 -5.16
C ARG A 116 2.59 5.70 -4.29
N PRO A 117 3.05 4.45 -4.49
CA PRO A 117 4.34 4.02 -3.99
C PRO A 117 5.47 4.84 -4.62
N VAL A 118 6.12 5.67 -3.82
CA VAL A 118 7.28 6.50 -4.23
C VAL A 118 8.48 5.61 -4.51
N ALA A 119 8.69 4.62 -3.64
CA ALA A 119 9.69 3.58 -3.78
C ALA A 119 9.27 2.33 -3.00
N TYR A 120 9.81 1.19 -3.43
CA TYR A 120 9.72 -0.06 -2.69
C TYR A 120 10.94 -0.95 -2.93
N VAL A 121 11.22 -1.84 -1.98
CA VAL A 121 12.27 -2.86 -2.05
C VAL A 121 11.76 -4.16 -1.47
N ILE A 122 12.07 -5.27 -2.14
CA ILE A 122 11.80 -6.63 -1.68
C ILE A 122 13.12 -7.23 -1.19
N GLY A 123 13.12 -7.86 -0.01
CA GLY A 123 14.33 -8.44 0.58
C GLY A 123 14.05 -9.63 1.48
N ASP A 124 15.10 -10.35 1.85
CA ASP A 124 15.02 -11.58 2.65
C ASP A 124 14.90 -11.32 4.15
N SER A 125 15.19 -10.12 4.59
CA SER A 125 15.24 -9.78 6.00
C SER A 125 14.63 -8.42 6.27
N ASN A 126 13.83 -8.34 7.34
CA ASN A 126 13.32 -7.08 7.85
C ASN A 126 14.43 -6.38 8.67
N ASN A 127 15.37 -5.73 7.99
CA ASN A 127 16.55 -5.12 8.57
C ASN A 127 16.73 -3.66 8.12
N ASN A 128 17.76 -2.99 8.70
CA ASN A 128 18.06 -1.61 8.35
C ASN A 128 18.41 -1.43 6.87
N ALA A 129 19.09 -2.39 6.25
CA ALA A 129 19.51 -2.31 4.85
C ALA A 129 18.29 -2.20 3.93
N LEU A 130 17.26 -3.01 4.16
CA LEU A 130 16.01 -2.99 3.40
C LEU A 130 15.33 -1.60 3.43
N VAL A 131 15.18 -1.03 4.62
CA VAL A 131 14.53 0.28 4.81
C VAL A 131 15.39 1.41 4.25
N PHE A 132 16.70 1.35 4.44
CA PHE A 132 17.62 2.36 3.94
C PHE A 132 17.67 2.38 2.42
N GLU A 133 17.72 1.21 1.78
CA GLU A 133 17.66 1.10 0.32
C GLU A 133 16.33 1.66 -0.22
N THR A 134 15.21 1.37 0.45
CA THR A 134 13.90 1.92 0.07
C THR A 134 13.91 3.44 0.13
N PHE A 135 14.46 4.00 1.21
CA PHE A 135 14.60 5.44 1.41
C PHE A 135 15.50 6.07 0.34
N ASP A 136 16.69 5.48 0.09
CA ASP A 136 17.64 6.00 -0.89
C ASP A 136 17.05 6.00 -2.31
N LYS A 137 16.27 4.97 -2.66
CA LYS A 137 15.51 4.93 -3.93
C LYS A 137 14.47 6.05 -4.02
N ALA A 138 13.75 6.32 -2.92
CA ALA A 138 12.74 7.38 -2.89
C ALA A 138 13.37 8.76 -3.08
N VAL A 139 14.46 9.06 -2.36
CA VAL A 139 15.20 10.32 -2.48
C VAL A 139 15.76 10.49 -3.88
N LYS A 140 16.35 9.43 -4.46
CA LYS A 140 16.89 9.46 -5.82
C LYS A 140 15.82 9.72 -6.88
N ALA A 141 14.62 9.16 -6.70
CA ALA A 141 13.51 9.34 -7.65
C ALA A 141 12.83 10.71 -7.53
N ASN A 142 13.00 11.40 -6.39
CA ASN A 142 12.37 12.70 -6.12
C ASN A 142 13.43 13.68 -5.55
N PRO A 143 14.37 14.13 -6.38
CA PRO A 143 15.42 15.05 -5.94
C PRO A 143 14.80 16.39 -5.47
N GLY A 144 15.25 16.86 -4.30
CA GLY A 144 14.74 18.10 -3.70
C GLY A 144 13.40 17.97 -2.97
N ALA A 145 12.85 16.77 -2.80
CA ALA A 145 11.68 16.54 -1.96
C ALA A 145 12.05 16.58 -0.47
N HIS A 146 11.28 17.32 0.34
CA HIS A 146 11.47 17.45 1.79
C HIS A 146 10.16 17.14 2.56
N PRO A 147 9.59 15.93 2.40
CA PRO A 147 8.34 15.57 3.05
C PRO A 147 8.47 15.44 4.56
N ILE A 148 7.33 15.53 5.26
CA ILE A 148 7.19 14.90 6.57
C ILE A 148 7.25 13.39 6.35
N PHE A 149 8.26 12.73 6.92
CA PHE A 149 8.48 11.30 6.77
C PHE A 149 7.96 10.55 7.99
N HIS A 150 6.82 9.85 7.83
CA HIS A 150 6.15 9.17 8.94
C HIS A 150 6.32 7.64 8.89
N SER A 151 6.65 7.06 10.04
CA SER A 151 6.79 5.61 10.22
C SER A 151 6.17 5.13 11.53
N ASP A 152 6.09 3.81 11.69
CA ASP A 152 5.94 3.20 13.00
C ASP A 152 7.24 3.33 13.83
N ARG A 153 7.27 2.69 15.02
CA ARG A 153 8.46 2.64 15.89
C ARG A 153 9.27 1.35 15.70
N GLY A 154 9.31 0.82 14.50
CA GLY A 154 10.21 -0.29 14.16
C GLY A 154 11.67 0.07 14.42
N TYR A 155 12.48 -0.92 14.78
CA TYR A 155 13.89 -0.68 15.16
C TYR A 155 14.72 -0.05 14.02
N GLN A 156 14.32 -0.26 12.76
CA GLN A 156 14.96 0.34 11.61
C GLN A 156 14.81 1.87 11.61
N TYR A 157 13.57 2.34 11.88
CA TYR A 157 13.22 3.76 11.87
C TYR A 157 13.69 4.51 13.10
N THR A 158 13.86 3.79 14.25
CA THR A 158 14.37 4.35 15.52
C THR A 158 15.90 4.34 15.59
N SER A 159 16.60 3.89 14.55
CA SER A 159 18.06 3.89 14.51
C SER A 159 18.61 5.32 14.29
N ARG A 160 19.69 5.68 14.99
CA ARG A 160 20.37 6.98 14.82
C ARG A 160 20.80 7.22 13.39
N ARG A 161 21.23 6.17 12.68
CA ARG A 161 21.67 6.27 11.28
C ARG A 161 20.51 6.61 10.35
N PHE A 162 19.30 6.10 10.61
CA PHE A 162 18.12 6.45 9.80
C PHE A 162 17.72 7.91 10.03
N HIS A 163 17.72 8.34 11.29
CA HIS A 163 17.47 9.74 11.64
C HIS A 163 18.46 10.69 10.93
N GLN A 164 19.76 10.38 10.99
CA GLN A 164 20.77 11.16 10.27
C GLN A 164 20.51 11.21 8.74
N LYS A 165 20.10 10.10 8.11
CA LYS A 165 19.73 10.08 6.69
C LYS A 165 18.58 11.03 6.36
N LEU A 166 17.57 11.11 7.24
CA LEU A 166 16.46 12.05 7.07
C LEU A 166 16.91 13.50 7.21
N GLU A 167 17.76 13.81 8.19
CA GLU A 167 18.33 15.15 8.38
C GLU A 167 19.18 15.56 7.15
N GLU A 168 20.05 14.67 6.65
CA GLU A 168 20.86 14.90 5.44
C GLU A 168 19.99 15.16 4.20
N ALA A 169 18.80 14.53 4.13
CA ALA A 169 17.82 14.77 3.07
C ALA A 169 16.90 15.98 3.34
N GLY A 170 17.08 16.70 4.47
CA GLY A 170 16.23 17.83 4.83
C GLY A 170 14.80 17.47 5.18
N MET A 171 14.53 16.21 5.58
CA MET A 171 13.20 15.70 5.89
C MET A 171 12.92 15.73 7.38
N VAL A 172 11.66 15.94 7.75
CA VAL A 172 11.20 15.94 9.13
C VAL A 172 10.68 14.56 9.50
N GLN A 173 11.28 13.92 10.51
CA GLN A 173 10.84 12.62 10.99
C GLN A 173 9.61 12.74 11.88
N SER A 174 8.60 11.89 11.62
CA SER A 174 7.39 11.72 12.44
C SER A 174 7.19 10.24 12.75
N MET A 175 6.75 9.91 13.97
CA MET A 175 6.55 8.51 14.39
C MET A 175 5.19 8.30 15.04
N SER A 176 4.59 7.15 14.76
CA SER A 176 3.36 6.69 15.42
C SER A 176 3.53 6.62 16.94
N ARG A 177 2.48 6.86 17.70
CA ARG A 177 2.45 6.66 19.16
C ARG A 177 2.49 5.17 19.49
N VAL A 178 2.96 4.83 20.69
CA VAL A 178 2.98 3.45 21.19
C VAL A 178 1.56 2.89 21.24
N ALA A 179 1.35 1.69 20.72
CA ALA A 179 0.05 0.99 20.68
C ALA A 179 -1.06 1.71 19.90
N HIS A 180 -0.72 2.66 19.04
CA HIS A 180 -1.68 3.38 18.17
C HIS A 180 -1.42 3.03 16.70
N CYS A 181 -1.77 1.79 16.31
CA CYS A 181 -1.60 1.33 14.93
C CYS A 181 -2.30 2.24 13.90
N THR A 182 -3.41 2.86 14.28
CA THR A 182 -4.14 3.81 13.43
C THR A 182 -3.34 5.06 13.04
N ASP A 183 -2.20 5.34 13.71
CA ASP A 183 -1.34 6.48 13.37
C ASP A 183 -0.60 6.24 12.03
N ASN A 184 -0.47 4.99 11.57
CA ASN A 184 0.01 4.63 10.24
C ASN A 184 -1.07 3.93 9.39
N GLY A 185 -2.33 4.31 9.57
CA GLY A 185 -3.50 3.66 8.99
C GLY A 185 -3.50 3.59 7.46
N VAL A 186 -2.80 4.50 6.77
CA VAL A 186 -2.68 4.49 5.30
C VAL A 186 -1.83 3.31 4.85
N MET A 187 -0.68 3.06 5.48
CA MET A 187 0.16 1.90 5.17
C MET A 187 -0.53 0.58 5.52
N GLU A 188 -1.21 0.51 6.66
CA GLU A 188 -2.04 -0.65 7.01
C GLU A 188 -3.13 -0.92 5.96
N GLY A 189 -3.78 0.15 5.48
CA GLY A 189 -4.76 0.08 4.41
C GLY A 189 -4.16 -0.44 3.10
N PHE A 190 -3.00 0.08 2.70
CA PHE A 190 -2.28 -0.36 1.51
C PHE A 190 -1.89 -1.84 1.59
N TRP A 191 -1.26 -2.28 2.69
CA TRP A 191 -0.94 -3.70 2.90
C TRP A 191 -2.18 -4.59 2.91
N GLY A 192 -3.25 -4.10 3.53
CA GLY A 192 -4.52 -4.82 3.56
C GLY A 192 -5.12 -5.01 2.16
N ILE A 193 -5.04 -4.01 1.29
CA ILE A 193 -5.48 -4.08 -0.10
C ILE A 193 -4.59 -5.03 -0.89
N LEU A 194 -3.27 -4.81 -0.87
CA LEU A 194 -2.30 -5.62 -1.58
C LEU A 194 -2.41 -7.10 -1.21
N LYS A 195 -2.42 -7.42 0.09
CA LYS A 195 -2.52 -8.82 0.55
C LYS A 195 -3.86 -9.47 0.19
N ARG A 196 -4.96 -8.74 0.25
CA ARG A 196 -6.27 -9.30 -0.13
C ARG A 196 -6.37 -9.56 -1.61
N GLU A 197 -5.88 -8.66 -2.45
CA GLU A 197 -6.09 -8.72 -3.90
C GLU A 197 -5.06 -9.61 -4.60
N MET A 198 -3.82 -9.67 -4.09
CA MET A 198 -2.73 -10.41 -4.74
C MET A 198 -2.32 -11.68 -4.00
N TYR A 199 -2.32 -11.68 -2.66
CA TYR A 199 -1.65 -12.72 -1.89
C TYR A 199 -2.60 -13.74 -1.25
N TYR A 200 -3.66 -13.28 -0.52
CA TYR A 200 -4.51 -14.22 0.21
C TYR A 200 -5.32 -15.13 -0.72
N GLY A 201 -5.28 -16.44 -0.41
CA GLY A 201 -5.96 -17.47 -1.19
C GLY A 201 -5.14 -18.00 -2.36
N LYS A 202 -3.95 -17.45 -2.60
CA LYS A 202 -2.97 -18.00 -3.55
C LYS A 202 -1.83 -18.70 -2.80
N LYS A 203 -1.14 -19.60 -3.49
CA LYS A 203 0.08 -20.25 -3.03
C LYS A 203 1.20 -19.82 -3.97
N PHE A 204 2.33 -19.46 -3.42
CA PHE A 204 3.54 -19.11 -4.16
C PHE A 204 4.60 -20.14 -3.83
N GLU A 205 5.11 -20.83 -4.84
CA GLU A 205 6.05 -21.95 -4.67
C GLU A 205 7.49 -21.45 -4.58
N SER A 206 7.80 -20.37 -5.29
CA SER A 206 9.13 -19.78 -5.31
C SER A 206 9.13 -18.30 -4.92
N ARG A 207 10.34 -17.82 -4.62
CA ARG A 207 10.59 -16.39 -4.36
C ARG A 207 10.30 -15.55 -5.60
N GLU A 208 10.78 -16.00 -6.75
CA GLU A 208 10.66 -15.31 -8.02
C GLU A 208 9.20 -15.11 -8.41
N GLU A 209 8.37 -16.14 -8.20
CA GLU A 209 6.92 -16.08 -8.44
C GLU A 209 6.26 -15.01 -7.54
N LEU A 210 6.61 -15.01 -6.25
CA LEU A 210 6.07 -14.04 -5.29
C LEU A 210 6.53 -12.61 -5.59
N GLU A 211 7.82 -12.41 -5.88
CA GLU A 211 8.38 -11.08 -6.21
C GLU A 211 7.76 -10.52 -7.50
N LYS A 212 7.60 -11.37 -8.50
CA LYS A 212 6.90 -11.01 -9.74
C LYS A 212 5.47 -10.57 -9.46
N ALA A 213 4.72 -11.36 -8.69
CA ALA A 213 3.34 -11.02 -8.35
C ALA A 213 3.23 -9.72 -7.54
N ILE A 214 4.16 -9.46 -6.62
CA ILE A 214 4.22 -8.19 -5.88
C ILE A 214 4.46 -7.01 -6.84
N THR A 215 5.44 -7.15 -7.72
CA THR A 215 5.83 -6.09 -8.69
C THR A 215 4.69 -5.79 -9.66
N GLU A 216 4.08 -6.81 -10.25
CA GLU A 216 2.93 -6.67 -11.15
C GLU A 216 1.72 -6.03 -10.43
N TYR A 217 1.52 -6.39 -9.15
CA TYR A 217 0.43 -5.80 -8.38
C TYR A 217 0.68 -4.32 -8.04
N ILE A 218 1.91 -3.93 -7.69
CA ILE A 218 2.25 -2.52 -7.42
C ILE A 218 2.08 -1.69 -8.69
N ASP A 219 2.47 -2.23 -9.85
CA ASP A 219 2.24 -1.59 -11.14
C ASP A 219 0.75 -1.40 -11.42
N TYR A 220 -0.05 -2.47 -11.30
CA TYR A 220 -1.51 -2.41 -11.41
C TYR A 220 -2.14 -1.41 -10.42
N TYR A 221 -1.70 -1.43 -9.15
CA TYR A 221 -2.21 -0.51 -8.11
C TYR A 221 -1.96 0.95 -8.50
N THR A 222 -0.80 1.22 -9.08
CA THR A 222 -0.36 2.57 -9.44
C THR A 222 -1.05 3.08 -10.71
N ASN A 223 -1.14 2.23 -11.75
CA ASN A 223 -1.50 2.66 -13.11
C ASN A 223 -2.95 2.32 -13.50
N ASP A 224 -3.52 1.22 -12.98
CA ASP A 224 -4.78 0.66 -13.49
C ASP A 224 -5.88 0.50 -12.44
N ARG A 225 -5.57 0.76 -11.16
CA ARG A 225 -6.51 0.56 -10.07
C ARG A 225 -7.16 1.88 -9.64
N PRO A 226 -8.39 2.19 -10.12
CA PRO A 226 -9.09 3.39 -9.68
C PRO A 226 -9.45 3.31 -8.20
N GLN A 227 -9.33 4.43 -7.50
CA GLN A 227 -9.58 4.55 -6.07
C GLN A 227 -10.64 5.60 -5.79
N ARG A 228 -11.71 5.21 -5.10
CA ARG A 228 -12.82 6.09 -4.76
C ARG A 228 -12.36 7.29 -3.92
N GLY A 229 -11.39 7.09 -3.02
CA GLY A 229 -10.78 8.15 -2.22
C GLY A 229 -10.00 9.20 -3.02
N LEU A 230 -9.62 8.86 -4.25
CA LEU A 230 -8.93 9.73 -5.22
C LEU A 230 -9.89 10.25 -6.33
N GLY A 231 -11.18 10.31 -6.06
CA GLY A 231 -12.16 10.74 -7.06
C GLY A 231 -12.42 9.72 -8.18
N VAL A 232 -12.08 8.44 -7.94
CA VAL A 232 -12.13 7.33 -8.93
C VAL A 232 -10.98 7.41 -9.97
N LEU A 233 -9.94 8.17 -9.68
CA LEU A 233 -8.69 8.16 -10.43
C LEU A 233 -7.76 7.05 -9.92
N THR A 234 -6.80 6.66 -10.76
CA THR A 234 -5.63 5.88 -10.32
C THR A 234 -4.63 6.78 -9.61
N PRO A 235 -3.72 6.25 -8.79
CA PRO A 235 -2.64 7.03 -8.20
C PRO A 235 -1.82 7.81 -9.24
N MET A 236 -1.50 7.18 -10.39
CA MET A 236 -0.72 7.82 -11.46
C MET A 236 -1.49 8.96 -12.13
N GLU A 237 -2.77 8.78 -12.42
CA GLU A 237 -3.60 9.85 -13.00
C GLU A 237 -3.67 11.06 -12.08
N LEU A 238 -3.84 10.84 -10.76
CA LEU A 238 -3.84 11.92 -9.79
C LEU A 238 -2.46 12.60 -9.69
N SER A 239 -1.37 11.82 -9.73
CA SER A 239 0.00 12.34 -9.76
C SER A 239 0.21 13.30 -10.94
N LEU A 240 -0.25 12.92 -12.14
CA LEU A 240 -0.12 13.73 -13.36
C LEU A 240 -0.92 15.06 -13.31
N ILE A 241 -2.00 15.11 -12.52
CA ILE A 241 -2.78 16.34 -12.34
C ILE A 241 -2.04 17.33 -11.41
N HIS A 242 -1.19 16.83 -10.51
CA HIS A 242 -0.46 17.64 -9.52
C HIS A 242 1.00 17.98 -9.93
N ILE A 243 1.45 17.54 -11.12
CA ILE A 243 2.72 17.97 -11.71
C ILE A 243 2.51 19.30 -12.42
#